data_cc6bb5e088a6b74410dc0b0e9749a488
#
_entry.id   cc6bb5e088a6b74410dc0b0e9749a488
#
_cell.length_a   1.000
_cell.length_b   1.000
_cell.length_c   1.000
_cell.angle_alpha   90.00
_cell.angle_beta   90.00
_cell.angle_gamma   90.00
#
_symmetry.space_group_name_H-M   'P 1'
#
loop_
_entity.id
_entity.type
_entity.pdbx_description
1 polymer ?
#
loop_
_entity_poly.entity_id
_entity_poly.type
_entity_poly.pdbx_seq_one_letter_code
_entity_poly.pdbx_strand_id
1 'polypeptide(L)'
;MSALSKQADVDGIVITHGTATVEETAYFLTLTVHTDKPIVMVAWMRPGTALSADGALNLYDAVSVAGSKDAMVKGVLLTMNDSIESGRDVSKNFNIKPSAFVSQWGSLGMVVEGKNYWFRAPVKRHTMNSEFDIDAITTIPNVEIAMGYEGVAPTAIEALGKSGIKALIHGGPGNGSVADRIVPYLQKVRSDGIVVIRSSRVPDGFVIRNAEQPDDKYDWVVAHDLRPQKARILAMVAMTKTTDTKELQRIFWEY
;
A
#
# COMPACT_ATOMS: atom_id res chain seq x y z
N MET A 1 -16.87 -1.53 7.13
CA MET A 1 -16.71 -1.68 5.68
C MET A 1 -17.35 -2.95 5.17
N SER A 2 -16.91 -4.14 5.59
CA SER A 2 -17.48 -5.42 5.12
C SER A 2 -19.00 -5.49 5.27
N ALA A 3 -19.58 -5.06 6.39
CA ALA A 3 -21.01 -5.05 6.59
C ALA A 3 -21.78 -4.14 5.59
N LEU A 4 -21.23 -2.96 5.25
CA LEU A 4 -21.85 -2.06 4.27
C LEU A 4 -21.76 -2.61 2.84
N SER A 5 -20.63 -3.20 2.48
CA SER A 5 -20.42 -3.73 1.14
C SER A 5 -21.36 -4.91 0.80
N LYS A 6 -21.91 -5.59 1.82
CA LYS A 6 -22.85 -6.71 1.68
C LYS A 6 -24.33 -6.28 1.58
N GLN A 7 -24.66 -5.01 1.84
CA GLN A 7 -26.04 -4.52 1.79
C GLN A 7 -26.50 -4.32 0.33
N ALA A 8 -27.65 -4.86 0.00
CA ALA A 8 -28.16 -4.85 -1.38
C ALA A 8 -28.57 -3.44 -1.87
N ASP A 9 -28.92 -2.55 -0.96
CA ASP A 9 -29.33 -1.16 -1.19
C ASP A 9 -28.15 -0.16 -1.21
N VAL A 10 -26.91 -0.64 -1.09
CA VAL A 10 -25.69 0.18 -1.19
C VAL A 10 -25.04 -0.09 -2.54
N ASP A 11 -24.98 0.92 -3.41
CA ASP A 11 -24.36 0.81 -4.74
C ASP A 11 -22.85 1.07 -4.71
N GLY A 12 -22.36 1.92 -3.81
CA GLY A 12 -20.95 2.25 -3.64
C GLY A 12 -20.70 2.90 -2.29
N ILE A 13 -19.43 3.02 -1.91
CA ILE A 13 -19.03 3.50 -0.59
C ILE A 13 -17.99 4.62 -0.75
N VAL A 14 -18.24 5.78 -0.12
CA VAL A 14 -17.26 6.88 -0.02
C VAL A 14 -16.71 6.92 1.40
N ILE A 15 -15.38 7.03 1.52
CA ILE A 15 -14.69 7.15 2.80
C ILE A 15 -13.90 8.46 2.82
N THR A 16 -14.30 9.40 3.66
CA THR A 16 -13.48 10.58 3.95
C THR A 16 -12.35 10.22 4.89
N HIS A 17 -11.13 10.63 4.59
CA HIS A 17 -9.93 10.24 5.34
C HIS A 17 -8.91 11.39 5.41
N GLY A 18 -8.05 11.38 6.41
CA GLY A 18 -6.90 12.29 6.47
C GLY A 18 -5.81 11.91 5.48
N THR A 19 -5.14 12.91 4.89
CA THR A 19 -4.15 12.70 3.82
C THR A 19 -2.85 12.03 4.27
N ALA A 20 -2.59 11.92 5.59
CA ALA A 20 -1.32 11.42 6.10
C ALA A 20 -1.10 9.92 5.82
N THR A 21 -2.18 9.12 5.94
CA THR A 21 -2.11 7.65 5.86
C THR A 21 -3.19 7.05 4.96
N VAL A 22 -3.88 7.86 4.16
CA VAL A 22 -4.95 7.37 3.27
C VAL A 22 -4.46 6.29 2.31
N GLU A 23 -3.23 6.38 1.82
CA GLU A 23 -2.62 5.40 0.92
C GLU A 23 -2.46 4.02 1.58
N GLU A 24 -2.16 3.99 2.89
CA GLU A 24 -2.03 2.75 3.66
C GLU A 24 -3.41 2.12 3.92
N THR A 25 -4.38 2.94 4.33
CA THR A 25 -5.76 2.49 4.54
C THR A 25 -6.39 2.01 3.23
N ALA A 26 -6.19 2.73 2.11
CA ALA A 26 -6.66 2.31 0.80
C ALA A 26 -6.10 0.95 0.39
N TYR A 27 -4.80 0.73 0.60
CA TYR A 27 -4.18 -0.55 0.29
C TYR A 27 -4.67 -1.67 1.21
N PHE A 28 -4.79 -1.43 2.51
CA PHE A 28 -5.35 -2.40 3.44
C PHE A 28 -6.75 -2.87 3.02
N LEU A 29 -7.64 -1.94 2.66
CA LEU A 29 -8.97 -2.27 2.17
C LEU A 29 -8.94 -3.01 0.82
N THR A 30 -8.02 -2.62 -0.07
CA THR A 30 -7.77 -3.31 -1.35
C THR A 30 -7.44 -4.79 -1.14
N LEU A 31 -6.68 -5.10 -0.09
CA LEU A 31 -6.27 -6.46 0.24
C LEU A 31 -7.37 -7.27 0.92
N THR A 32 -8.26 -6.66 1.70
CA THR A 32 -9.04 -7.38 2.71
C THR A 32 -10.56 -7.32 2.55
N VAL A 33 -11.10 -6.42 1.74
CA VAL A 33 -12.56 -6.30 1.56
C VAL A 33 -13.00 -7.01 0.30
N HIS A 34 -13.87 -8.03 0.45
CA HIS A 34 -14.41 -8.78 -0.68
C HIS A 34 -15.70 -8.12 -1.19
N THR A 35 -15.59 -7.31 -2.24
CA THR A 35 -16.73 -6.67 -2.90
C THR A 35 -16.39 -6.29 -4.33
N ASP A 36 -17.38 -6.32 -5.20
CA ASP A 36 -17.34 -5.76 -6.55
C ASP A 36 -17.76 -4.29 -6.60
N LYS A 37 -18.38 -3.80 -5.52
CA LYS A 37 -18.85 -2.41 -5.40
C LYS A 37 -17.68 -1.43 -5.32
N PRO A 38 -17.83 -0.22 -5.88
CA PRO A 38 -16.82 0.82 -5.73
C PRO A 38 -16.62 1.21 -4.26
N ILE A 39 -15.38 1.22 -3.80
CA ILE A 39 -14.97 1.84 -2.54
C ILE A 39 -14.06 2.99 -2.90
N VAL A 40 -14.50 4.21 -2.65
CA VAL A 40 -13.78 5.43 -3.04
C VAL A 40 -13.34 6.18 -1.80
N MET A 41 -12.04 6.26 -1.60
CA MET A 41 -11.44 7.11 -0.58
C MET A 41 -11.29 8.51 -1.11
N VAL A 42 -11.46 9.50 -0.25
CA VAL A 42 -11.33 10.92 -0.58
C VAL A 42 -10.71 11.69 0.58
N ALA A 43 -9.88 12.66 0.24
CA ALA A 43 -9.26 13.58 1.17
C ALA A 43 -9.10 14.95 0.53
N TRP A 44 -8.55 15.92 1.27
CA TRP A 44 -8.26 17.27 0.76
C TRP A 44 -7.01 17.82 1.42
N MET A 45 -6.29 18.68 0.67
CA MET A 45 -5.02 19.24 1.10
C MET A 45 -5.17 20.65 1.69
N ARG A 46 -6.30 21.34 1.42
CA ARG A 46 -6.54 22.69 1.89
C ARG A 46 -7.70 22.72 2.88
N PRO A 47 -7.64 23.58 3.93
CA PRO A 47 -8.78 23.80 4.80
C PRO A 47 -9.99 24.31 4.01
N GLY A 48 -11.20 23.95 4.41
CA GLY A 48 -12.43 24.37 3.72
C GLY A 48 -12.64 25.89 3.64
N THR A 49 -11.96 26.66 4.50
CA THR A 49 -11.97 28.12 4.51
C THR A 49 -10.87 28.76 3.64
N ALA A 50 -9.99 27.95 3.05
CA ALA A 50 -8.91 28.46 2.21
C ALA A 50 -9.42 28.89 0.84
N LEU A 51 -8.74 29.87 0.23
CA LEU A 51 -8.97 30.21 -1.17
C LEU A 51 -8.68 28.99 -2.05
N SER A 52 -9.59 28.67 -2.97
CA SER A 52 -9.51 27.45 -3.80
C SER A 52 -9.39 26.17 -2.97
N ALA A 53 -10.18 26.03 -1.89
CA ALA A 53 -10.29 24.79 -1.13
C ALA A 53 -10.71 23.63 -2.04
N ASP A 54 -10.01 22.50 -1.94
CA ASP A 54 -10.19 21.35 -2.82
C ASP A 54 -11.21 20.31 -2.33
N GLY A 55 -11.65 20.42 -1.05
CA GLY A 55 -12.45 19.38 -0.41
C GLY A 55 -13.83 19.15 -1.04
N ALA A 56 -14.55 20.23 -1.40
CA ALA A 56 -15.91 20.12 -1.93
C ALA A 56 -15.92 19.42 -3.30
N LEU A 57 -14.98 19.78 -4.19
CA LEU A 57 -14.85 19.16 -5.51
C LEU A 57 -14.39 17.70 -5.38
N ASN A 58 -13.36 17.44 -4.58
CA ASN A 58 -12.89 16.07 -4.34
C ASN A 58 -14.02 15.15 -3.81
N LEU A 59 -14.85 15.66 -2.89
CA LEU A 59 -15.97 14.88 -2.37
C LEU A 59 -17.07 14.64 -3.43
N TYR A 60 -17.39 15.66 -4.22
CA TYR A 60 -18.33 15.52 -5.35
C TYR A 60 -17.86 14.46 -6.34
N ASP A 61 -16.59 14.50 -6.73
CA ASP A 61 -15.99 13.53 -7.65
C ASP A 61 -16.00 12.11 -7.05
N ALA A 62 -15.65 11.98 -5.77
CA ALA A 62 -15.68 10.67 -5.09
C ALA A 62 -17.09 10.07 -5.07
N VAL A 63 -18.12 10.87 -4.83
CA VAL A 63 -19.53 10.43 -4.87
C VAL A 63 -19.92 10.02 -6.29
N SER A 64 -19.52 10.81 -7.31
CA SER A 64 -19.78 10.49 -8.72
C SER A 64 -19.15 9.16 -9.12
N VAL A 65 -17.89 8.90 -8.70
CA VAL A 65 -17.21 7.64 -8.96
C VAL A 65 -17.89 6.48 -8.22
N ALA A 66 -18.22 6.66 -6.92
CA ALA A 66 -18.82 5.60 -6.12
C ALA A 66 -20.23 5.22 -6.60
N GLY A 67 -21.00 6.16 -7.16
CA GLY A 67 -22.33 5.93 -7.72
C GLY A 67 -22.32 5.36 -9.15
N SER A 68 -21.15 5.19 -9.75
CA SER A 68 -21.06 4.80 -11.16
C SER A 68 -20.79 3.29 -11.33
N LYS A 69 -21.58 2.65 -12.22
CA LYS A 69 -21.43 1.21 -12.53
C LYS A 69 -20.10 0.89 -13.20
N ASP A 70 -19.50 1.84 -13.91
CA ASP A 70 -18.21 1.65 -14.59
C ASP A 70 -17.02 1.64 -13.61
N ALA A 71 -17.22 2.06 -12.34
CA ALA A 71 -16.25 1.94 -11.27
C ALA A 71 -16.26 0.58 -10.55
N MET A 72 -17.27 -0.28 -10.83
CA MET A 72 -17.33 -1.63 -10.26
C MET A 72 -16.11 -2.47 -10.66
N VAL A 73 -15.75 -3.42 -9.81
CA VAL A 73 -14.63 -4.36 -9.99
C VAL A 73 -13.25 -3.71 -10.23
N LYS A 74 -13.08 -2.46 -9.83
CA LYS A 74 -11.78 -1.74 -9.96
C LYS A 74 -11.00 -1.65 -8.64
N GLY A 75 -11.46 -2.37 -7.61
CA GLY A 75 -10.83 -2.34 -6.30
C GLY A 75 -11.18 -1.10 -5.49
N VAL A 76 -10.32 -0.78 -4.54
CA VAL A 76 -10.43 0.47 -3.78
C VAL A 76 -9.75 1.59 -4.57
N LEU A 77 -10.43 2.71 -4.66
CA LEU A 77 -10.00 3.89 -5.42
C LEU A 77 -9.68 5.06 -4.47
N LEU A 78 -8.80 5.94 -4.87
CA LEU A 78 -8.64 7.27 -4.27
C LEU A 78 -8.98 8.32 -5.32
N THR A 79 -9.91 9.21 -5.01
CA THR A 79 -10.27 10.31 -5.91
C THR A 79 -9.91 11.64 -5.27
N MET A 80 -8.98 12.35 -5.87
CA MET A 80 -8.51 13.66 -5.48
C MET A 80 -7.97 14.42 -6.70
N ASN A 81 -8.21 15.74 -6.75
CA ASN A 81 -7.67 16.61 -7.80
C ASN A 81 -7.99 16.06 -9.20
N ASP A 82 -9.25 15.73 -9.43
CA ASP A 82 -9.83 15.17 -10.65
C ASP A 82 -9.29 13.78 -11.07
N SER A 83 -8.30 13.24 -10.38
CA SER A 83 -7.70 11.94 -10.70
C SER A 83 -8.39 10.80 -9.97
N ILE A 84 -8.52 9.65 -10.64
CA ILE A 84 -8.95 8.39 -10.06
C ILE A 84 -7.72 7.46 -10.00
N GLU A 85 -7.26 7.20 -8.77
CA GLU A 85 -6.06 6.42 -8.50
C GLU A 85 -6.41 5.04 -7.94
N SER A 86 -5.56 4.04 -8.24
CA SER A 86 -5.63 2.73 -7.58
C SER A 86 -5.20 2.86 -6.12
N GLY A 87 -5.99 2.35 -5.18
CA GLY A 87 -5.62 2.30 -3.77
C GLY A 87 -4.34 1.49 -3.50
N ARG A 88 -4.01 0.55 -4.40
CA ARG A 88 -2.74 -0.17 -4.35
C ARG A 88 -1.55 0.72 -4.72
N ASP A 89 -1.67 1.49 -5.81
CA ASP A 89 -0.51 2.12 -6.44
C ASP A 89 -0.28 3.56 -5.98
N VAL A 90 -1.35 4.25 -5.56
CA VAL A 90 -1.29 5.66 -5.18
C VAL A 90 -0.39 5.90 -3.97
N SER A 91 0.42 6.94 -4.02
CA SER A 91 1.23 7.40 -2.90
C SER A 91 1.26 8.91 -2.79
N LYS A 92 1.42 9.41 -1.56
CA LYS A 92 1.55 10.84 -1.29
C LYS A 92 2.96 11.32 -1.60
N ASN A 93 3.16 11.93 -2.77
CA ASN A 93 4.46 12.40 -3.23
C ASN A 93 4.76 13.86 -2.85
N PHE A 94 3.73 14.64 -2.55
CA PHE A 94 3.87 16.03 -2.08
C PHE A 94 3.13 16.25 -0.78
N ASN A 95 3.69 17.05 0.09
CA ASN A 95 3.12 17.30 1.41
C ASN A 95 2.10 18.45 1.46
N ILE A 96 2.02 19.33 0.46
CA ILE A 96 1.22 20.55 0.49
C ILE A 96 0.40 20.87 -0.77
N LYS A 97 0.63 20.19 -1.91
CA LYS A 97 -0.11 20.45 -3.15
C LYS A 97 -1.48 19.72 -3.16
N PRO A 98 -2.52 20.26 -3.80
CA PRO A 98 -3.72 19.49 -4.11
C PRO A 98 -3.43 18.22 -4.93
N SER A 99 -2.53 18.30 -5.91
CA SER A 99 -2.00 17.16 -6.69
C SER A 99 -0.93 16.37 -5.92
N ALA A 100 -1.19 16.05 -4.65
CA ALA A 100 -0.21 15.39 -3.78
C ALA A 100 -0.10 13.90 -4.03
N PHE A 101 -1.17 13.28 -4.50
CA PHE A 101 -1.29 11.83 -4.68
C PHE A 101 -1.11 11.45 -6.15
N VAL A 102 -0.23 10.52 -6.39
CA VAL A 102 0.07 10.00 -7.73
C VAL A 102 0.43 8.52 -7.65
N SER A 103 0.13 7.78 -8.71
CA SER A 103 0.58 6.40 -8.90
C SER A 103 1.78 6.36 -9.84
N GLN A 104 2.83 5.62 -9.49
CA GLN A 104 4.00 5.46 -10.36
C GLN A 104 3.65 4.87 -11.74
N TRP A 105 2.59 4.07 -11.80
CA TRP A 105 2.11 3.45 -13.06
C TRP A 105 1.03 4.28 -13.76
N GLY A 106 0.70 5.45 -13.22
CA GLY A 106 -0.31 6.39 -13.72
C GLY A 106 -1.71 6.14 -13.19
N SER A 107 -2.54 7.18 -13.24
CA SER A 107 -3.93 7.14 -12.80
C SER A 107 -4.76 6.12 -13.58
N LEU A 108 -5.76 5.52 -12.96
CA LEU A 108 -6.72 4.64 -13.65
C LEU A 108 -7.64 5.44 -14.54
N GLY A 109 -7.96 6.67 -14.19
CA GLY A 109 -8.85 7.55 -14.92
C GLY A 109 -8.88 8.95 -14.34
N MET A 110 -9.85 9.72 -14.78
CA MET A 110 -10.13 11.05 -14.25
C MET A 110 -11.64 11.32 -14.21
N VAL A 111 -12.04 12.27 -13.38
CA VAL A 111 -13.41 12.79 -13.35
C VAL A 111 -13.42 14.17 -14.01
N VAL A 112 -14.35 14.42 -14.90
CA VAL A 112 -14.59 15.73 -15.52
C VAL A 112 -16.07 16.02 -15.45
N GLU A 113 -16.47 17.09 -14.77
CA GLU A 113 -17.87 17.48 -14.61
C GLU A 113 -18.78 16.33 -14.16
N GLY A 114 -18.28 15.50 -13.20
CA GLY A 114 -19.00 14.37 -12.65
C GLY A 114 -19.08 13.14 -13.56
N LYS A 115 -18.33 13.11 -14.67
CA LYS A 115 -18.22 11.95 -15.56
C LYS A 115 -16.86 11.29 -15.44
N ASN A 116 -16.85 9.96 -15.35
CA ASN A 116 -15.64 9.16 -15.25
C ASN A 116 -15.08 8.86 -16.64
N TYR A 117 -13.77 9.02 -16.78
CA TYR A 117 -13.01 8.64 -17.98
C TYR A 117 -11.92 7.67 -17.56
N TRP A 118 -12.02 6.42 -18.01
CA TRP A 118 -11.09 5.36 -17.63
C TRP A 118 -10.04 5.13 -18.71
N PHE A 119 -8.78 5.02 -18.31
CA PHE A 119 -7.64 4.79 -19.19
C PHE A 119 -6.95 3.46 -18.92
N ARG A 120 -7.10 2.92 -17.69
CA ARG A 120 -6.45 1.70 -17.21
C ARG A 120 -7.37 0.93 -16.28
N ALA A 121 -6.99 -0.33 -16.02
CA ALA A 121 -7.57 -1.15 -14.98
C ALA A 121 -6.47 -1.72 -14.07
N PRO A 122 -6.76 -2.03 -12.80
CA PRO A 122 -5.83 -2.74 -11.94
C PRO A 122 -5.50 -4.13 -12.51
N VAL A 123 -4.21 -4.50 -12.48
CA VAL A 123 -3.74 -5.83 -12.95
C VAL A 123 -3.36 -6.76 -11.80
N LYS A 124 -3.08 -6.20 -10.62
CA LYS A 124 -2.75 -6.96 -9.42
C LYS A 124 -4.02 -7.47 -8.73
N ARG A 125 -3.90 -8.53 -7.94
CA ARG A 125 -5.03 -9.07 -7.15
C ARG A 125 -5.54 -8.03 -6.15
N HIS A 126 -6.85 -7.93 -6.05
CA HIS A 126 -7.52 -6.96 -5.16
C HIS A 126 -8.92 -7.41 -4.82
N THR A 127 -9.52 -6.86 -3.78
CA THR A 127 -10.92 -7.04 -3.38
C THR A 127 -11.47 -8.45 -3.66
N MET A 128 -12.34 -8.64 -4.67
CA MET A 128 -12.96 -9.94 -4.98
C MET A 128 -11.98 -11.08 -5.28
N ASN A 129 -10.81 -10.74 -5.84
CA ASN A 129 -9.78 -11.72 -6.18
C ASN A 129 -8.70 -11.86 -5.10
N SER A 130 -8.86 -11.16 -3.97
CA SER A 130 -7.96 -11.29 -2.83
C SER A 130 -8.14 -12.63 -2.14
N GLU A 131 -7.05 -13.17 -1.63
CA GLU A 131 -7.08 -14.35 -0.75
C GLU A 131 -7.26 -13.96 0.73
N PHE A 132 -7.24 -12.66 1.07
CA PHE A 132 -7.37 -12.16 2.44
C PHE A 132 -8.77 -11.62 2.69
N ASP A 133 -9.34 -11.96 3.82
CA ASP A 133 -10.69 -11.53 4.22
C ASP A 133 -10.63 -10.85 5.59
N ILE A 134 -11.10 -9.60 5.66
CA ILE A 134 -11.13 -8.83 6.90
C ILE A 134 -11.94 -9.53 8.00
N ASP A 135 -12.99 -10.26 7.63
CA ASP A 135 -13.85 -10.94 8.58
C ASP A 135 -13.17 -12.18 9.21
N ALA A 136 -12.11 -12.70 8.57
CA ALA A 136 -11.29 -13.80 9.06
C ALA A 136 -10.07 -13.36 9.87
N ILE A 137 -9.70 -12.08 9.81
CA ILE A 137 -8.52 -11.55 10.51
C ILE A 137 -8.90 -11.21 11.95
N THR A 138 -8.37 -11.98 12.90
CA THR A 138 -8.57 -11.74 14.35
C THR A 138 -7.44 -10.95 14.99
N THR A 139 -6.23 -11.13 14.49
CA THR A 139 -5.00 -10.47 14.99
C THR A 139 -4.10 -10.12 13.82
N ILE A 140 -3.50 -8.94 13.88
CA ILE A 140 -2.52 -8.49 12.88
C ILE A 140 -1.14 -8.53 13.52
N PRO A 141 -0.16 -9.23 12.92
CA PRO A 141 1.21 -9.31 13.44
C PRO A 141 1.90 -7.94 13.36
N ASN A 142 2.78 -7.66 14.33
CA ASN A 142 3.57 -6.44 14.31
C ASN A 142 4.69 -6.53 13.27
N VAL A 143 4.73 -5.54 12.37
CA VAL A 143 5.73 -5.38 11.30
C VAL A 143 6.26 -3.96 11.36
N GLU A 144 7.58 -3.79 11.38
CA GLU A 144 8.22 -2.50 11.50
C GLU A 144 9.12 -2.18 10.29
N ILE A 145 9.49 -0.90 10.16
CA ILE A 145 10.31 -0.40 9.05
C ILE A 145 11.63 0.13 9.60
N ALA A 146 12.75 -0.32 9.02
CA ALA A 146 14.05 0.27 9.21
C ALA A 146 14.56 0.86 7.89
N MET A 147 14.90 2.16 7.89
CA MET A 147 15.38 2.85 6.69
C MET A 147 16.90 2.70 6.53
N GLY A 148 17.32 2.39 5.30
CA GLY A 148 18.71 2.43 4.88
C GLY A 148 19.09 3.82 4.37
N TYR A 149 20.26 4.32 4.80
CA TYR A 149 20.84 5.61 4.38
C TYR A 149 22.36 5.56 4.54
N GLU A 150 23.06 6.58 3.98
CA GLU A 150 24.51 6.65 4.13
C GLU A 150 24.90 6.78 5.60
N GLY A 151 25.91 6.01 6.01
CA GLY A 151 26.33 6.01 7.41
C GLY A 151 25.38 5.30 8.38
N VAL A 152 24.35 4.57 7.93
CA VAL A 152 23.36 3.88 8.79
C VAL A 152 24.03 2.96 9.81
N ALA A 153 23.68 3.09 11.09
CA ALA A 153 24.11 2.20 12.15
C ALA A 153 23.11 1.04 12.35
N PRO A 154 23.54 -0.11 12.91
CA PRO A 154 22.65 -1.25 13.13
C PRO A 154 21.66 -1.05 14.28
N THR A 155 21.77 0.00 15.06
CA THR A 155 21.03 0.24 16.32
C THR A 155 19.52 0.05 16.18
N ALA A 156 18.91 0.59 15.10
CA ALA A 156 17.47 0.43 14.88
C ALA A 156 17.09 -1.03 14.61
N ILE A 157 17.88 -1.73 13.79
CA ILE A 157 17.65 -3.13 13.44
C ILE A 157 17.77 -4.03 14.68
N GLU A 158 18.79 -3.80 15.52
CA GLU A 158 18.99 -4.56 16.76
C GLU A 158 17.85 -4.31 17.76
N ALA A 159 17.42 -3.06 17.91
CA ALA A 159 16.30 -2.71 18.79
C ALA A 159 15.00 -3.35 18.31
N LEU A 160 14.69 -3.24 17.02
CA LEU A 160 13.50 -3.85 16.42
C LEU A 160 13.55 -5.38 16.51
N GLY A 161 14.70 -6.00 16.25
CA GLY A 161 14.88 -7.45 16.40
C GLY A 161 14.55 -7.99 17.79
N LYS A 162 14.68 -7.14 18.84
CA LYS A 162 14.35 -7.49 20.25
C LYS A 162 12.93 -7.11 20.66
N SER A 163 12.17 -6.40 19.82
CA SER A 163 10.85 -5.84 20.18
C SER A 163 9.67 -6.81 19.99
N GLY A 164 9.91 -8.04 19.52
CA GLY A 164 8.86 -9.04 19.30
C GLY A 164 8.11 -8.89 17.97
N ILE A 165 8.64 -8.13 17.03
CA ILE A 165 8.09 -8.04 15.66
C ILE A 165 8.15 -9.38 14.94
N LYS A 166 7.29 -9.55 13.94
CA LYS A 166 7.24 -10.76 13.10
C LYS A 166 7.93 -10.56 11.75
N ALA A 167 7.99 -9.33 11.26
CA ALA A 167 8.76 -8.99 10.08
C ALA A 167 9.39 -7.60 10.22
N LEU A 168 10.49 -7.41 9.49
CA LEU A 168 11.21 -6.15 9.36
C LEU A 168 11.29 -5.78 7.87
N ILE A 169 10.72 -4.62 7.52
CA ILE A 169 10.87 -4.03 6.20
C ILE A 169 12.16 -3.20 6.20
N HIS A 170 13.12 -3.55 5.37
CA HIS A 170 14.30 -2.72 5.14
C HIS A 170 14.08 -1.81 3.92
N GLY A 171 13.85 -0.52 4.13
CA GLY A 171 13.71 0.49 3.09
C GLY A 171 15.05 1.00 2.61
N GLY A 172 15.73 0.28 1.72
CA GLY A 172 17.06 0.62 1.22
C GLY A 172 17.07 1.71 0.15
N PRO A 173 18.23 2.31 -0.17
CA PRO A 173 18.39 3.16 -1.35
C PRO A 173 18.37 2.31 -2.63
N GLY A 174 18.22 2.98 -3.79
CA GLY A 174 18.29 2.33 -5.11
C GLY A 174 17.40 1.10 -5.22
N ASN A 175 17.95 -0.03 -5.65
CA ASN A 175 17.26 -1.32 -5.76
C ASN A 175 17.05 -2.03 -4.40
N GLY A 176 16.73 -1.27 -3.35
CA GLY A 176 16.60 -1.81 -2.00
C GLY A 176 17.94 -2.28 -1.41
N SER A 177 19.04 -1.60 -1.75
CA SER A 177 20.40 -1.96 -1.34
C SER A 177 20.55 -1.98 0.17
N VAL A 178 21.34 -2.91 0.66
CA VAL A 178 21.69 -3.07 2.08
C VAL A 178 23.19 -2.82 2.22
N ALA A 179 23.60 -1.87 3.07
CA ALA A 179 25.01 -1.63 3.35
C ALA A 179 25.67 -2.89 3.94
N ASP A 180 26.85 -3.26 3.47
CA ASP A 180 27.58 -4.50 3.88
C ASP A 180 27.64 -4.66 5.39
N ARG A 181 27.91 -3.58 6.11
CA ARG A 181 27.97 -3.56 7.57
C ARG A 181 26.62 -3.87 8.24
N ILE A 182 25.48 -3.75 7.53
CA ILE A 182 24.14 -4.01 8.04
C ILE A 182 23.69 -5.45 7.74
N VAL A 183 24.22 -6.08 6.70
CA VAL A 183 23.87 -7.44 6.29
C VAL A 183 23.92 -8.46 7.45
N PRO A 184 24.99 -8.52 8.29
CA PRO A 184 25.04 -9.49 9.39
C PRO A 184 23.91 -9.32 10.42
N TYR A 185 23.46 -8.09 10.64
CA TYR A 185 22.38 -7.79 11.60
C TYR A 185 21.02 -8.23 11.04
N LEU A 186 20.75 -8.02 9.76
CA LEU A 186 19.54 -8.53 9.10
C LEU A 186 19.54 -10.06 9.02
N GLN A 187 20.70 -10.69 8.79
CA GLN A 187 20.83 -12.15 8.85
C GLN A 187 20.53 -12.67 10.26
N LYS A 188 21.03 -11.98 11.29
CA LYS A 188 20.72 -12.32 12.68
C LYS A 188 19.22 -12.21 12.97
N VAL A 189 18.57 -11.11 12.58
CA VAL A 189 17.12 -10.92 12.69
C VAL A 189 16.37 -12.06 11.99
N ARG A 190 16.81 -12.48 10.77
CA ARG A 190 16.20 -13.60 10.06
C ARG A 190 16.41 -14.92 10.81
N SER A 191 17.60 -15.17 11.34
CA SER A 191 17.90 -16.40 12.12
C SER A 191 17.10 -16.49 13.42
N ASP A 192 16.67 -15.36 13.97
CA ASP A 192 15.80 -15.29 15.15
C ASP A 192 14.31 -15.50 14.80
N GLY A 193 14.01 -15.86 13.54
CA GLY A 193 12.66 -16.20 13.07
C GLY A 193 11.84 -15.00 12.58
N ILE A 194 12.42 -13.81 12.50
CA ILE A 194 11.77 -12.61 11.98
C ILE A 194 11.96 -12.56 10.46
N VAL A 195 10.89 -12.36 9.70
CA VAL A 195 10.97 -12.24 8.23
C VAL A 195 11.63 -10.91 7.87
N VAL A 196 12.61 -10.94 6.97
CA VAL A 196 13.23 -9.74 6.42
C VAL A 196 12.70 -9.50 5.01
N ILE A 197 12.20 -8.30 4.76
CA ILE A 197 11.62 -7.90 3.47
C ILE A 197 12.36 -6.65 2.97
N ARG A 198 13.04 -6.78 1.83
CA ARG A 198 13.72 -5.64 1.20
C ARG A 198 12.74 -4.83 0.34
N SER A 199 12.66 -3.55 0.60
CA SER A 199 11.93 -2.56 -0.18
C SER A 199 12.85 -1.39 -0.54
N SER A 200 12.42 -0.53 -1.44
CA SER A 200 13.15 0.68 -1.79
C SER A 200 12.53 1.93 -1.19
N ARG A 201 13.36 2.86 -0.71
CA ARG A 201 12.94 4.22 -0.37
C ARG A 201 12.82 5.13 -1.59
N VAL A 202 13.28 4.67 -2.76
CA VAL A 202 13.09 5.38 -4.02
C VAL A 202 11.60 5.35 -4.39
N PRO A 203 10.99 6.48 -4.76
CA PRO A 203 9.56 6.55 -4.95
C PRO A 203 9.03 5.67 -6.09
N ASP A 204 9.76 5.54 -7.19
CA ASP A 204 9.30 4.84 -8.38
C ASP A 204 10.26 3.70 -8.76
N GLY A 205 9.72 2.63 -9.35
CA GLY A 205 10.47 1.44 -9.72
C GLY A 205 10.09 0.20 -8.91
N PHE A 206 10.96 -0.80 -8.93
CA PHE A 206 10.76 -2.04 -8.19
C PHE A 206 12.10 -2.68 -7.78
N VAL A 207 12.07 -3.44 -6.69
CA VAL A 207 13.22 -4.19 -6.19
C VAL A 207 13.34 -5.51 -6.94
N ILE A 208 14.46 -5.70 -7.60
CA ILE A 208 14.79 -6.94 -8.32
C ILE A 208 15.37 -7.94 -7.32
N ARG A 209 14.78 -9.15 -7.26
CA ARG A 209 15.25 -10.24 -6.41
C ARG A 209 16.62 -10.74 -6.90
N ASN A 210 17.51 -11.02 -5.98
CA ASN A 210 18.88 -11.52 -6.21
C ASN A 210 19.80 -10.59 -7.04
N ALA A 211 19.44 -9.34 -7.28
CA ALA A 211 20.27 -8.42 -8.04
C ALA A 211 21.34 -7.73 -7.18
N GLU A 212 20.97 -7.15 -6.05
CA GLU A 212 21.87 -6.42 -5.14
C GLU A 212 22.31 -7.27 -3.96
N GLN A 213 21.43 -8.14 -3.52
CA GLN A 213 21.65 -9.03 -2.40
C GLN A 213 21.26 -10.46 -2.83
N PRO A 214 21.96 -11.49 -2.35
CA PRO A 214 21.60 -12.88 -2.61
C PRO A 214 20.40 -13.29 -1.75
N ASP A 215 19.20 -12.78 -2.09
CA ASP A 215 17.98 -12.91 -1.28
C ASP A 215 17.64 -14.39 -1.01
N ASP A 216 17.82 -15.27 -2.00
CA ASP A 216 17.57 -16.70 -1.84
C ASP A 216 18.50 -17.33 -0.79
N LYS A 217 19.77 -16.93 -0.77
CA LYS A 217 20.76 -17.41 0.19
C LYS A 217 20.48 -16.92 1.60
N TYR A 218 19.96 -15.69 1.73
CA TYR A 218 19.67 -15.07 3.01
C TYR A 218 18.26 -15.37 3.51
N ASP A 219 17.45 -16.04 2.69
CA ASP A 219 16.04 -16.31 2.93
C ASP A 219 15.24 -15.00 3.21
N TRP A 220 15.52 -13.99 2.38
CA TRP A 220 14.84 -12.70 2.39
C TRP A 220 13.77 -12.64 1.31
N VAL A 221 12.76 -11.81 1.56
CA VAL A 221 11.69 -11.48 0.62
C VAL A 221 11.98 -10.11 -0.01
N VAL A 222 11.55 -9.87 -1.24
CA VAL A 222 11.57 -8.54 -1.85
C VAL A 222 10.16 -8.00 -2.04
N ALA A 223 9.98 -6.73 -1.74
CA ALA A 223 8.68 -6.07 -1.79
C ALA A 223 8.22 -5.73 -3.22
N HIS A 224 9.04 -6.03 -4.23
CA HIS A 224 8.81 -5.67 -5.62
C HIS A 224 8.59 -4.15 -5.75
N ASP A 225 7.45 -3.68 -6.26
CA ASP A 225 7.14 -2.27 -6.50
C ASP A 225 6.44 -1.57 -5.32
N LEU A 226 6.33 -2.24 -4.17
CA LEU A 226 5.73 -1.64 -2.98
C LEU A 226 6.77 -0.85 -2.18
N ARG A 227 6.45 0.42 -1.89
CA ARG A 227 7.20 1.25 -0.97
C ARG A 227 7.16 0.67 0.45
N PRO A 228 8.11 1.02 1.34
CA PRO A 228 8.20 0.41 2.68
C PRO A 228 6.89 0.42 3.47
N GLN A 229 6.12 1.51 3.46
CA GLN A 229 4.85 1.60 4.19
C GLN A 229 3.79 0.64 3.65
N LYS A 230 3.68 0.47 2.33
CA LYS A 230 2.75 -0.49 1.72
C LYS A 230 3.25 -1.93 1.81
N ALA A 231 4.56 -2.14 1.66
CA ALA A 231 5.16 -3.45 1.93
C ALA A 231 4.87 -3.93 3.35
N ARG A 232 4.89 -3.01 4.33
CA ARG A 232 4.48 -3.26 5.71
C ARG A 232 3.02 -3.71 5.78
N ILE A 233 2.09 -3.02 5.13
CA ILE A 233 0.67 -3.39 5.13
C ILE A 233 0.46 -4.78 4.52
N LEU A 234 1.08 -5.09 3.36
CA LEU A 234 0.98 -6.41 2.76
C LEU A 234 1.56 -7.49 3.67
N ALA A 235 2.73 -7.25 4.27
CA ALA A 235 3.33 -8.20 5.21
C ALA A 235 2.42 -8.48 6.41
N MET A 236 1.83 -7.43 7.02
CA MET A 236 0.90 -7.56 8.14
C MET A 236 -0.30 -8.44 7.77
N VAL A 237 -0.88 -8.23 6.59
CA VAL A 237 -2.04 -9.01 6.12
C VAL A 237 -1.63 -10.43 5.72
N ALA A 238 -0.57 -10.60 4.93
CA ALA A 238 -0.09 -11.90 4.47
C ALA A 238 0.31 -12.82 5.63
N MET A 239 0.97 -12.25 6.63
CA MET A 239 1.44 -13.02 7.80
C MET A 239 0.32 -13.41 8.78
N THR A 240 -0.93 -13.03 8.52
CA THR A 240 -2.09 -13.66 9.18
C THR A 240 -2.31 -15.10 8.70
N LYS A 241 -1.75 -15.47 7.53
CA LYS A 241 -1.91 -16.79 6.91
C LYS A 241 -0.63 -17.61 6.87
N THR A 242 0.51 -16.99 6.63
CA THR A 242 1.76 -17.70 6.42
C THR A 242 2.98 -16.91 6.91
N THR A 243 4.01 -17.62 7.34
CA THR A 243 5.35 -17.07 7.62
C THR A 243 6.41 -17.70 6.70
N ASP A 244 5.99 -18.57 5.78
CA ASP A 244 6.87 -19.14 4.77
C ASP A 244 7.32 -18.07 3.78
N THR A 245 8.63 -17.88 3.63
CA THR A 245 9.21 -16.81 2.82
C THR A 245 8.99 -16.99 1.33
N LYS A 246 8.84 -18.21 0.83
CA LYS A 246 8.56 -18.48 -0.58
C LYS A 246 7.10 -18.11 -0.90
N GLU A 247 6.20 -18.46 0.00
CA GLU A 247 4.80 -18.10 -0.13
C GLU A 247 4.59 -16.57 0.03
N LEU A 248 5.27 -15.93 0.99
CA LEU A 248 5.29 -14.49 1.10
C LEU A 248 5.81 -13.84 -0.18
N GLN A 249 6.89 -14.39 -0.79
CA GLN A 249 7.40 -13.85 -2.04
C GLN A 249 6.40 -13.96 -3.19
N ARG A 250 5.64 -15.06 -3.31
CA ARG A 250 4.53 -15.19 -4.26
C ARG A 250 3.50 -14.09 -4.05
N ILE A 251 3.09 -13.88 -2.78
CA ILE A 251 2.12 -12.86 -2.41
C ILE A 251 2.63 -11.47 -2.82
N PHE A 252 3.88 -11.13 -2.55
CA PHE A 252 4.45 -9.83 -2.94
C PHE A 252 4.53 -9.61 -4.46
N TRP A 253 4.54 -10.67 -5.25
CA TRP A 253 4.47 -10.58 -6.72
C TRP A 253 3.05 -10.45 -7.25
N GLU A 254 2.06 -11.01 -6.58
CA GLU A 254 0.68 -11.05 -7.04
C GLU A 254 -0.16 -9.84 -6.61
N TYR A 255 0.21 -9.22 -5.47
CA TYR A 255 -0.50 -8.09 -4.85
C TYR A 255 0.30 -6.74 -4.96
#